data_078a957d107a893db1f2484d529c69c0
#
_entry.id   078a957d107a893db1f2484d529c69c0
#
_cell.length_a   1.000
_cell.length_b   1.000
_cell.length_c   1.000
_cell.angle_alpha   90.00
_cell.angle_beta   90.00
_cell.angle_gamma   90.00
#
_symmetry.space_group_name_H-M   'P 1'
#
loop_
_entity.id
_entity.type
_entity.pdbx_description
1 polymer ?
#
loop_
_entity_poly.entity_id
_entity_poly.type
_entity_poly.pdbx_seq_one_letter_code
_entity_poly.pdbx_strand_id
1 'polypeptide(L)'
;RRWPRSRSRCSPGDPPTMKLPRYRTGDPALDDEVAALVERVATPTDADLVFELVASSLRLARDRADRGDLKIANAALKEMRHAFGVFAPYRAARKVAIFGSARTQPDDPLYLQTTELAAAVAARDWMVVTGGGPGIMEAGIEGAGPDNAFGVSIQLPFETATSQFIAGDPKLMNFRYFFTRKLEFIKESDAFVLLPGGYGTLDEAFELLTLLQTGKAQPAPVVLLDVPGGTYWEHWGAFVDRELELPGYVSPEDHHLMRVTDTVDGAVDEIFGFYSNYHSQRFVEGWLVLRMQQTPDAAGVAALNEEFADIVARDAIEVIDATPAEVADDDHVELARLAFRFDRHGWSRLRMMINRLNGRSEQ
;
A
#
# COMPACT_ATOMS: atom_id res chain seq x y z
N ARG A 1 -10.31 3.90 -37.26
CA ARG A 1 -9.28 3.17 -38.04
C ARG A 1 -9.11 1.78 -37.42
N ARG A 2 -9.35 0.72 -38.21
CA ARG A 2 -9.21 -0.69 -37.80
C ARG A 2 -7.73 -1.06 -37.73
N TRP A 3 -7.32 -1.68 -36.66
CA TRP A 3 -5.99 -2.28 -36.48
C TRP A 3 -5.95 -3.68 -37.12
N PRO A 4 -4.82 -4.09 -37.73
CA PRO A 4 -4.70 -5.40 -38.33
C PRO A 4 -4.49 -6.48 -37.27
N ARG A 5 -5.30 -7.54 -37.29
CA ARG A 5 -5.13 -8.75 -36.50
C ARG A 5 -4.05 -9.61 -37.16
N SER A 6 -2.87 -9.71 -36.54
CA SER A 6 -1.91 -10.74 -36.92
C SER A 6 -2.20 -12.02 -36.13
N ARG A 7 -2.82 -13.00 -36.81
CA ARG A 7 -2.88 -14.38 -36.30
C ARG A 7 -1.60 -15.09 -36.73
N SER A 8 -0.66 -15.31 -35.85
CA SER A 8 0.36 -16.36 -36.01
C SER A 8 -0.27 -17.70 -35.59
N ARG A 9 -0.36 -18.66 -36.53
CA ARG A 9 -0.74 -20.04 -36.23
C ARG A 9 0.42 -20.73 -35.54
N CYS A 10 0.28 -21.07 -34.27
CA CYS A 10 1.17 -22.03 -33.60
C CYS A 10 0.78 -23.44 -34.05
N SER A 11 1.78 -24.24 -34.43
CA SER A 11 1.65 -25.67 -34.69
C SER A 11 1.45 -26.41 -33.38
N PRO A 12 0.58 -27.44 -33.27
CA PRO A 12 0.44 -28.22 -32.06
C PRO A 12 1.62 -29.21 -31.98
N GLY A 13 2.58 -28.97 -31.08
CA GLY A 13 3.65 -29.93 -30.89
C GLY A 13 4.82 -29.53 -30.02
N ASP A 14 5.18 -28.25 -29.95
CA ASP A 14 6.25 -27.81 -29.05
C ASP A 14 5.66 -27.06 -27.85
N PRO A 15 6.08 -27.39 -26.60
CA PRO A 15 5.74 -26.56 -25.46
C PRO A 15 6.30 -25.15 -25.70
N PRO A 16 5.58 -24.08 -25.31
CA PRO A 16 6.09 -22.72 -25.45
C PRO A 16 7.37 -22.60 -24.61
N THR A 17 8.51 -22.58 -25.25
CA THR A 17 9.78 -22.29 -24.56
C THR A 17 9.71 -20.86 -24.03
N MET A 18 9.85 -20.72 -22.72
CA MET A 18 9.88 -19.43 -22.04
C MET A 18 10.92 -18.52 -22.70
N LYS A 19 10.53 -17.31 -23.07
CA LYS A 19 11.49 -16.31 -23.53
C LYS A 19 12.32 -15.86 -22.32
N LEU A 20 13.61 -16.14 -22.33
CA LEU A 20 14.51 -15.76 -21.26
C LEU A 20 14.49 -14.24 -21.00
N PRO A 21 14.34 -13.78 -19.75
CA PRO A 21 14.37 -12.37 -19.41
C PRO A 21 15.76 -11.76 -19.62
N ARG A 22 15.86 -10.43 -19.51
CA ARG A 22 17.16 -9.73 -19.64
C ARG A 22 18.09 -10.01 -18.46
N TYR A 23 17.51 -10.09 -17.27
CA TYR A 23 18.26 -10.40 -16.05
C TYR A 23 18.49 -11.92 -15.95
N ARG A 24 19.75 -12.35 -15.94
CA ARG A 24 20.15 -13.75 -16.04
C ARG A 24 21.27 -14.07 -15.07
N THR A 25 21.59 -15.37 -14.93
CA THR A 25 22.75 -15.82 -14.12
C THR A 25 24.08 -15.39 -14.73
N GLY A 26 24.13 -15.19 -16.05
CA GLY A 26 25.35 -14.92 -16.83
C GLY A 26 26.11 -16.19 -17.24
N ASP A 27 25.49 -17.35 -17.08
CA ASP A 27 25.95 -18.66 -17.59
C ASP A 27 24.80 -19.25 -18.42
N PRO A 28 24.96 -19.37 -19.76
CA PRO A 28 23.89 -19.84 -20.63
C PRO A 28 23.35 -21.23 -20.29
N ALA A 29 24.26 -22.18 -19.90
CA ALA A 29 23.83 -23.53 -19.55
C ALA A 29 22.96 -23.52 -18.27
N LEU A 30 23.35 -22.72 -17.27
CA LEU A 30 22.61 -22.56 -16.04
C LEU A 30 21.29 -21.83 -16.28
N ASP A 31 21.25 -20.84 -17.21
CA ASP A 31 20.03 -20.15 -17.59
C ASP A 31 19.00 -21.12 -18.22
N ASP A 32 19.46 -22.06 -19.08
CA ASP A 32 18.59 -23.08 -19.68
C ASP A 32 18.05 -24.07 -18.62
N GLU A 33 18.87 -24.47 -17.64
CA GLU A 33 18.42 -25.32 -16.54
C GLU A 33 17.38 -24.62 -15.66
N VAL A 34 17.60 -23.35 -15.32
CA VAL A 34 16.64 -22.54 -14.54
C VAL A 34 15.34 -22.37 -15.33
N ALA A 35 15.39 -22.09 -16.64
CA ALA A 35 14.19 -21.98 -17.47
C ALA A 35 13.37 -23.27 -17.45
N ALA A 36 14.02 -24.41 -17.65
CA ALA A 36 13.35 -25.72 -17.61
C ALA A 36 12.73 -26.03 -16.23
N LEU A 37 13.34 -25.56 -15.13
CA LEU A 37 12.77 -25.70 -13.79
C LEU A 37 11.52 -24.80 -13.61
N VAL A 38 11.63 -23.54 -14.05
CA VAL A 38 10.56 -22.53 -13.92
C VAL A 38 9.32 -22.91 -14.74
N GLU A 39 9.49 -23.40 -15.96
CA GLU A 39 8.39 -23.86 -16.82
C GLU A 39 7.54 -24.99 -16.18
N ARG A 40 8.09 -25.73 -15.24
CA ARG A 40 7.38 -26.80 -14.53
C ARG A 40 6.47 -26.29 -13.40
N VAL A 41 6.68 -25.07 -12.89
CA VAL A 41 6.05 -24.58 -11.66
C VAL A 41 5.37 -23.23 -11.80
N ALA A 42 5.79 -22.39 -12.74
CA ALA A 42 5.25 -21.04 -12.93
C ALA A 42 4.17 -21.01 -14.02
N THR A 43 3.25 -20.06 -13.89
CA THR A 43 2.36 -19.72 -14.99
C THR A 43 3.14 -19.04 -16.13
N PRO A 44 2.73 -19.15 -17.39
CA PRO A 44 3.41 -18.45 -18.49
C PRO A 44 3.51 -16.93 -18.30
N THR A 45 2.57 -16.34 -17.58
CA THR A 45 2.52 -14.89 -17.30
C THR A 45 3.60 -14.44 -16.32
N ASP A 46 3.97 -15.31 -15.35
CA ASP A 46 4.85 -14.97 -14.23
C ASP A 46 6.22 -15.65 -14.31
N ALA A 47 6.44 -16.44 -15.37
CA ALA A 47 7.65 -17.25 -15.51
C ALA A 47 8.94 -16.42 -15.55
N ASP A 48 8.90 -15.23 -16.14
CA ASP A 48 10.02 -14.29 -16.20
C ASP A 48 10.43 -13.82 -14.80
N LEU A 49 9.49 -13.43 -13.96
CA LEU A 49 9.76 -12.98 -12.59
C LEU A 49 10.25 -14.13 -11.70
N VAL A 50 9.68 -15.33 -11.84
CA VAL A 50 10.15 -16.51 -11.09
C VAL A 50 11.57 -16.88 -11.53
N PHE A 51 11.89 -16.80 -12.82
CA PHE A 51 13.26 -16.98 -13.33
C PHE A 51 14.22 -15.98 -12.70
N GLU A 52 13.87 -14.69 -12.69
CA GLU A 52 14.73 -13.64 -12.13
C GLU A 52 14.98 -13.81 -10.63
N LEU A 53 14.00 -14.31 -9.86
CA LEU A 53 14.16 -14.66 -8.45
C LEU A 53 15.17 -15.78 -8.24
N VAL A 54 15.09 -16.84 -9.05
CA VAL A 54 16.05 -17.95 -8.99
C VAL A 54 17.44 -17.48 -9.42
N ALA A 55 17.54 -16.75 -10.53
CA ALA A 55 18.77 -16.17 -11.03
C ALA A 55 19.44 -15.27 -9.98
N SER A 56 18.66 -14.42 -9.28
CA SER A 56 19.17 -13.58 -8.18
C SER A 56 19.77 -14.41 -7.04
N SER A 57 19.10 -15.50 -6.66
CA SER A 57 19.58 -16.39 -5.61
C SER A 57 20.91 -17.07 -5.98
N LEU A 58 21.07 -17.51 -7.24
CA LEU A 58 22.30 -18.10 -7.76
C LEU A 58 23.42 -17.06 -7.85
N ARG A 59 23.08 -15.82 -8.27
CA ARG A 59 24.05 -14.73 -8.35
C ARG A 59 24.60 -14.32 -6.99
N LEU A 60 23.82 -14.36 -5.91
CA LEU A 60 24.33 -14.12 -4.55
C LEU A 60 25.52 -15.03 -4.20
N ALA A 61 25.45 -16.32 -4.56
CA ALA A 61 26.56 -17.24 -4.34
C ALA A 61 27.76 -16.91 -5.26
N ARG A 62 27.51 -16.55 -6.52
CA ARG A 62 28.52 -16.18 -7.49
C ARG A 62 29.24 -14.87 -7.15
N ASP A 63 28.49 -13.90 -6.63
CA ASP A 63 28.96 -12.59 -6.20
C ASP A 63 29.67 -12.66 -4.83
N ARG A 64 29.84 -13.87 -4.29
CA ARG A 64 30.53 -14.17 -3.03
C ARG A 64 29.90 -13.51 -1.81
N ALA A 65 28.58 -13.37 -1.79
CA ALA A 65 27.86 -12.95 -0.60
C ALA A 65 28.27 -13.81 0.60
N ASP A 66 28.51 -13.19 1.72
CA ASP A 66 28.89 -13.93 2.91
C ASP A 66 27.71 -14.71 3.51
N ARG A 67 27.99 -15.53 4.54
CA ARG A 67 26.92 -16.31 5.19
C ARG A 67 25.91 -15.45 5.91
N GLY A 68 26.27 -14.23 6.35
CA GLY A 68 25.35 -13.25 6.97
C GLY A 68 24.38 -12.71 5.94
N ASP A 69 24.88 -12.26 4.79
CA ASP A 69 24.08 -11.75 3.66
C ASP A 69 23.09 -12.80 3.16
N LEU A 70 23.56 -14.05 2.98
CA LEU A 70 22.69 -15.16 2.57
C LEU A 70 21.59 -15.46 3.59
N LYS A 71 21.87 -15.34 4.90
CA LYS A 71 20.85 -15.50 5.94
C LYS A 71 19.81 -14.40 5.88
N ILE A 72 20.20 -13.14 5.64
CA ILE A 72 19.29 -12.00 5.51
C ILE A 72 18.38 -12.19 4.31
N ALA A 73 18.95 -12.41 3.12
CA ALA A 73 18.19 -12.59 1.89
C ALA A 73 17.22 -13.78 1.97
N ASN A 74 17.67 -14.92 2.51
CA ASN A 74 16.85 -16.10 2.66
C ASN A 74 15.72 -15.92 3.67
N ALA A 75 15.95 -15.24 4.79
CA ALA A 75 14.90 -14.98 5.77
C ALA A 75 13.88 -13.97 5.22
N ALA A 76 14.34 -12.87 4.60
CA ALA A 76 13.47 -11.87 3.99
C ALA A 76 12.54 -12.49 2.93
N LEU A 77 13.08 -13.31 2.02
CA LEU A 77 12.27 -14.00 1.01
C LEU A 77 11.24 -14.96 1.62
N LYS A 78 11.61 -15.68 2.69
CA LYS A 78 10.67 -16.58 3.39
C LYS A 78 9.56 -15.82 4.10
N GLU A 79 9.88 -14.69 4.74
CA GLU A 79 8.91 -13.83 5.42
C GLU A 79 7.91 -13.26 4.41
N MET A 80 8.39 -12.63 3.33
CA MET A 80 7.53 -12.11 2.27
C MET A 80 6.67 -13.19 1.63
N ARG A 81 7.26 -14.35 1.25
CA ARG A 81 6.49 -15.46 0.68
C ARG A 81 5.39 -15.95 1.62
N HIS A 82 5.67 -16.03 2.93
CA HIS A 82 4.67 -16.44 3.92
C HIS A 82 3.55 -15.42 4.02
N ALA A 83 3.88 -14.13 4.15
CA ALA A 83 2.91 -13.05 4.25
C ALA A 83 2.03 -12.97 3.00
N PHE A 84 2.60 -13.00 1.80
CA PHE A 84 1.82 -13.02 0.55
C PHE A 84 0.82 -14.17 0.50
N GLY A 85 1.21 -15.35 1.02
CA GLY A 85 0.32 -16.51 1.10
C GLY A 85 -0.83 -16.30 2.11
N VAL A 86 -0.55 -15.68 3.25
CA VAL A 86 -1.55 -15.38 4.29
C VAL A 86 -2.54 -14.33 3.81
N PHE A 87 -2.07 -13.25 3.14
CA PHE A 87 -2.94 -12.19 2.63
C PHE A 87 -3.69 -12.57 1.34
N ALA A 88 -3.21 -13.56 0.57
CA ALA A 88 -3.79 -13.90 -0.74
C ALA A 88 -5.31 -14.14 -0.74
N PRO A 89 -5.92 -14.85 0.23
CA PRO A 89 -7.37 -15.04 0.27
C PRO A 89 -8.17 -13.76 0.52
N TYR A 90 -7.52 -12.71 1.00
CA TYR A 90 -8.13 -11.47 1.47
C TYR A 90 -7.82 -10.27 0.57
N ARG A 91 -7.35 -10.50 -0.66
CA ARG A 91 -6.96 -9.41 -1.59
C ARG A 91 -8.12 -8.49 -1.97
N ALA A 92 -9.34 -9.02 -2.00
CA ALA A 92 -10.53 -8.24 -2.33
C ALA A 92 -11.03 -7.37 -1.15
N ALA A 93 -10.67 -7.72 0.08
CA ALA A 93 -11.05 -6.96 1.27
C ALA A 93 -10.07 -5.81 1.50
N ARG A 94 -10.58 -4.59 1.62
CA ARG A 94 -9.77 -3.43 2.01
C ARG A 94 -9.35 -3.54 3.47
N LYS A 95 -8.21 -2.93 3.79
CA LYS A 95 -7.60 -3.06 5.11
C LYS A 95 -7.14 -1.71 5.65
N VAL A 96 -7.29 -1.53 6.96
CA VAL A 96 -6.80 -0.37 7.70
C VAL A 96 -5.65 -0.81 8.59
N ALA A 97 -4.46 -0.22 8.42
CA ALA A 97 -3.37 -0.38 9.38
C ALA A 97 -3.56 0.56 10.56
N ILE A 98 -3.46 0.05 11.79
CA ILE A 98 -3.56 0.83 13.02
C ILE A 98 -2.24 0.75 13.78
N PHE A 99 -1.65 1.92 14.05
CA PHE A 99 -0.40 2.07 14.79
C PHE A 99 -0.61 2.90 16.05
N GLY A 100 0.11 2.58 17.10
CA GLY A 100 0.07 3.32 18.36
C GLY A 100 0.94 2.69 19.43
N SER A 101 0.84 3.21 20.64
CA SER A 101 1.66 2.76 21.77
C SER A 101 1.31 1.33 22.21
N ALA A 102 2.33 0.49 22.34
CA ALA A 102 2.22 -0.83 22.98
C ALA A 102 2.00 -0.77 24.50
N ARG A 103 2.09 0.42 25.11
CA ARG A 103 2.00 0.64 26.57
C ARG A 103 0.64 1.16 27.02
N THR A 104 -0.25 1.49 26.08
CA THR A 104 -1.62 1.94 26.37
C THR A 104 -2.38 0.83 27.09
N GLN A 105 -3.00 1.16 28.23
CA GLN A 105 -3.72 0.19 29.04
C GLN A 105 -5.17 0.03 28.54
N PRO A 106 -5.85 -1.10 28.83
CA PRO A 106 -7.23 -1.35 28.33
C PRO A 106 -8.28 -0.34 28.83
N ASP A 107 -8.05 0.36 29.93
CA ASP A 107 -8.92 1.38 30.49
C ASP A 107 -8.59 2.82 29.99
N ASP A 108 -7.54 2.96 29.18
CA ASP A 108 -7.12 4.23 28.58
C ASP A 108 -8.13 4.66 27.49
N PRO A 109 -8.53 5.93 27.45
CA PRO A 109 -9.40 6.46 26.40
C PRO A 109 -8.93 6.18 24.97
N LEU A 110 -7.62 6.20 24.72
CA LEU A 110 -7.03 5.84 23.40
C LEU A 110 -7.29 4.36 23.04
N TYR A 111 -7.21 3.46 24.03
CA TYR A 111 -7.51 2.05 23.80
C TYR A 111 -8.99 1.85 23.44
N LEU A 112 -9.89 2.44 24.23
CA LEU A 112 -11.34 2.35 24.01
C LEU A 112 -11.75 2.93 22.66
N GLN A 113 -11.21 4.10 22.31
CA GLN A 113 -11.45 4.75 21.01
C GLN A 113 -10.92 3.89 19.84
N THR A 114 -9.78 3.24 20.01
CA THR A 114 -9.23 2.33 18.99
C THR A 114 -10.12 1.10 18.79
N THR A 115 -10.63 0.53 19.88
CA THR A 115 -11.56 -0.60 19.84
C THR A 115 -12.85 -0.22 19.10
N GLU A 116 -13.40 0.96 19.39
CA GLU A 116 -14.59 1.49 18.72
C GLU A 116 -14.33 1.71 17.20
N LEU A 117 -13.20 2.34 16.85
CA LEU A 117 -12.82 2.54 15.45
C LEU A 117 -12.68 1.20 14.71
N ALA A 118 -11.98 0.24 15.29
CA ALA A 118 -11.77 -1.06 14.67
C ALA A 118 -13.08 -1.83 14.46
N ALA A 119 -14.02 -1.74 15.41
CA ALA A 119 -15.36 -2.28 15.26
C ALA A 119 -16.15 -1.59 14.14
N ALA A 120 -16.07 -0.26 14.04
CA ALA A 120 -16.70 0.51 12.97
C ALA A 120 -16.15 0.20 11.58
N VAL A 121 -14.85 -0.10 11.49
CA VAL A 121 -14.17 -0.55 10.26
C VAL A 121 -14.65 -1.95 9.87
N ALA A 122 -14.65 -2.90 10.81
CA ALA A 122 -15.08 -4.27 10.58
C ALA A 122 -16.56 -4.37 10.18
N ALA A 123 -17.42 -3.52 10.77
CA ALA A 123 -18.85 -3.43 10.43
C ALA A 123 -19.11 -2.98 8.98
N ARG A 124 -18.09 -2.49 8.27
CA ARG A 124 -18.13 -2.08 6.86
C ARG A 124 -17.35 -3.02 5.93
N ASP A 125 -17.16 -4.26 6.36
CA ASP A 125 -16.46 -5.33 5.62
C ASP A 125 -14.99 -5.01 5.29
N TRP A 126 -14.37 -4.11 6.05
CA TRP A 126 -12.93 -3.89 5.98
C TRP A 126 -12.22 -4.65 7.10
N MET A 127 -10.96 -4.98 6.89
CA MET A 127 -10.15 -5.68 7.87
C MET A 127 -9.17 -4.72 8.54
N VAL A 128 -8.68 -5.11 9.71
CA VAL A 128 -7.70 -4.34 10.48
C VAL A 128 -6.35 -5.06 10.48
N VAL A 129 -5.27 -4.30 10.29
CA VAL A 129 -3.88 -4.80 10.36
C VAL A 129 -3.18 -4.07 11.50
N THR A 130 -2.63 -4.81 12.44
CA THR A 130 -1.83 -4.24 13.54
C THR A 130 -0.51 -4.98 13.72
N GLY A 131 0.33 -4.48 14.63
CA GLY A 131 1.56 -5.17 15.00
C GLY A 131 1.39 -6.44 15.83
N GLY A 132 0.16 -6.82 16.19
CA GLY A 132 -0.14 -8.07 16.92
C GLY A 132 0.35 -8.11 18.38
N GLY A 133 0.86 -7.01 18.90
CA GLY A 133 1.32 -6.83 20.28
C GLY A 133 0.24 -6.24 21.20
N PRO A 134 0.62 -5.83 22.43
CA PRO A 134 -0.29 -5.22 23.40
C PRO A 134 -0.64 -3.77 23.06
N GLY A 135 -1.48 -3.15 23.88
CA GLY A 135 -1.87 -1.74 23.80
C GLY A 135 -2.76 -1.44 22.58
N ILE A 136 -2.46 -0.41 21.84
CA ILE A 136 -3.26 0.01 20.67
C ILE A 136 -3.37 -1.11 19.63
N MET A 137 -2.33 -1.93 19.46
CA MET A 137 -2.38 -3.07 18.54
C MET A 137 -3.42 -4.11 18.98
N GLU A 138 -3.48 -4.40 20.28
CA GLU A 138 -4.47 -5.29 20.87
C GLU A 138 -5.88 -4.72 20.76
N ALA A 139 -6.06 -3.42 21.07
CA ALA A 139 -7.33 -2.73 20.93
C ALA A 139 -7.91 -2.84 19.51
N GLY A 140 -7.06 -2.67 18.49
CA GLY A 140 -7.46 -2.83 17.09
C GLY A 140 -7.95 -4.25 16.76
N ILE A 141 -7.28 -5.28 17.27
CA ILE A 141 -7.67 -6.68 17.08
C ILE A 141 -8.95 -7.00 17.83
N GLU A 142 -9.07 -6.54 19.10
CA GLU A 142 -10.24 -6.73 19.93
C GLU A 142 -11.50 -6.14 19.28
N GLY A 143 -11.41 -4.89 18.81
CA GLY A 143 -12.53 -4.18 18.18
C GLY A 143 -12.97 -4.80 16.85
N ALA A 144 -12.04 -5.20 16.00
CA ALA A 144 -12.35 -5.83 14.72
C ALA A 144 -12.83 -7.27 14.86
N GLY A 145 -12.45 -7.93 15.93
CA GLY A 145 -12.59 -9.38 16.13
C GLY A 145 -11.54 -10.17 15.31
N PRO A 146 -11.21 -11.40 15.75
CA PRO A 146 -10.14 -12.19 15.15
C PRO A 146 -10.38 -12.53 13.67
N ASP A 147 -11.62 -12.67 13.23
CA ASP A 147 -11.94 -12.98 11.84
C ASP A 147 -11.55 -11.82 10.88
N ASN A 148 -11.61 -10.59 11.35
CA ASN A 148 -11.36 -9.37 10.59
C ASN A 148 -10.01 -8.70 10.91
N ALA A 149 -9.10 -9.39 11.60
CA ALA A 149 -7.83 -8.79 12.02
C ALA A 149 -6.62 -9.61 11.56
N PHE A 150 -5.53 -8.89 11.26
CA PHE A 150 -4.20 -9.43 11.02
C PHE A 150 -3.22 -8.91 12.07
N GLY A 151 -2.31 -9.78 12.50
CA GLY A 151 -1.16 -9.43 13.30
C GLY A 151 0.14 -9.54 12.49
N VAL A 152 0.81 -8.42 12.26
CA VAL A 152 2.11 -8.34 11.58
C VAL A 152 3.18 -8.05 12.63
N SER A 153 3.56 -9.09 13.38
CA SER A 153 4.40 -8.99 14.58
C SER A 153 5.89 -8.99 14.26
N ILE A 154 6.68 -8.29 15.09
CA ILE A 154 8.14 -8.33 15.04
C ILE A 154 8.69 -9.16 16.20
N GLN A 155 9.64 -10.04 15.93
CA GLN A 155 10.33 -10.80 16.97
C GLN A 155 11.35 -9.90 17.67
N LEU A 156 11.01 -9.43 18.87
CA LEU A 156 11.92 -8.67 19.72
C LEU A 156 12.59 -9.60 20.75
N PRO A 157 13.89 -9.39 21.08
CA PRO A 157 14.62 -10.29 21.97
C PRO A 157 14.04 -10.40 23.38
N PHE A 158 13.22 -9.43 23.80
CA PHE A 158 12.71 -9.29 25.17
C PHE A 158 11.18 -9.20 25.26
N GLU A 159 10.47 -9.19 24.13
CA GLU A 159 9.01 -9.13 24.10
C GLU A 159 8.46 -10.47 23.59
N THR A 160 7.69 -11.13 24.45
CA THR A 160 6.96 -12.36 24.12
C THR A 160 5.44 -12.15 24.12
N ALA A 161 4.98 -10.93 24.41
CA ALA A 161 3.57 -10.64 24.55
C ALA A 161 2.92 -10.48 23.17
N THR A 162 2.22 -11.51 22.76
CA THR A 162 1.28 -11.50 21.63
C THR A 162 -0.11 -11.20 22.17
N SER A 163 -0.91 -10.42 21.44
CA SER A 163 -2.31 -10.18 21.79
C SER A 163 -3.06 -11.53 21.94
N GLN A 164 -3.77 -11.67 23.05
CA GLN A 164 -4.55 -12.86 23.35
C GLN A 164 -5.69 -13.10 22.33
N PHE A 165 -6.15 -12.04 21.68
CA PHE A 165 -7.26 -12.10 20.72
C PHE A 165 -6.88 -12.71 19.37
N ILE A 166 -5.57 -12.81 19.04
CA ILE A 166 -5.09 -13.37 17.77
C ILE A 166 -4.06 -14.49 17.96
N ALA A 167 -3.75 -14.86 19.20
CA ALA A 167 -2.77 -15.90 19.49
C ALA A 167 -3.18 -17.25 18.87
N GLY A 168 -2.31 -17.81 18.03
CA GLY A 168 -2.56 -19.08 17.34
C GLY A 168 -3.38 -18.96 16.05
N ASP A 169 -3.86 -17.77 15.68
CA ASP A 169 -4.53 -17.55 14.40
C ASP A 169 -3.50 -17.52 13.24
N PRO A 170 -3.78 -18.15 12.09
CA PRO A 170 -2.91 -18.13 10.92
C PRO A 170 -2.67 -16.71 10.35
N LYS A 171 -3.51 -15.74 10.67
CA LYS A 171 -3.33 -14.33 10.28
C LYS A 171 -2.33 -13.58 11.19
N LEU A 172 -1.81 -14.24 12.24
CA LEU A 172 -0.69 -13.71 13.03
C LEU A 172 0.62 -14.16 12.40
N MET A 173 1.33 -13.23 11.81
CA MET A 173 2.63 -13.46 11.15
C MET A 173 3.75 -12.87 11.98
N ASN A 174 4.89 -13.58 12.07
CA ASN A 174 6.04 -13.15 12.83
C ASN A 174 7.21 -12.84 11.90
N PHE A 175 7.72 -11.62 11.96
CA PHE A 175 8.83 -11.12 11.17
C PHE A 175 10.08 -10.97 12.04
N ARG A 176 11.21 -11.27 11.45
CA ARG A 176 12.52 -11.04 12.04
C ARG A 176 13.07 -9.67 11.70
N TYR A 177 12.75 -9.16 10.50
CA TYR A 177 13.27 -7.91 9.99
C TYR A 177 12.18 -6.84 9.90
N PHE A 178 12.53 -5.62 10.32
CA PHE A 178 11.63 -4.48 10.24
C PHE A 178 11.26 -4.16 8.79
N PHE A 179 12.20 -4.19 7.84
CA PHE A 179 11.92 -3.81 6.46
C PHE A 179 10.93 -4.74 5.74
N THR A 180 10.96 -6.04 5.99
CA THR A 180 9.96 -6.98 5.43
C THR A 180 8.59 -6.75 6.06
N ARG A 181 8.55 -6.51 7.37
CA ARG A 181 7.33 -6.19 8.11
C ARG A 181 6.70 -4.88 7.62
N LYS A 182 7.49 -3.81 7.48
CA LYS A 182 7.03 -2.50 6.99
C LYS A 182 6.46 -2.58 5.58
N LEU A 183 7.09 -3.36 4.70
CA LEU A 183 6.58 -3.61 3.36
C LEU A 183 5.14 -4.16 3.40
N GLU A 184 4.86 -5.12 4.29
CA GLU A 184 3.51 -5.71 4.39
C GLU A 184 2.47 -4.70 4.88
N PHE A 185 2.79 -3.84 5.85
CA PHE A 185 1.88 -2.78 6.28
C PHE A 185 1.50 -1.85 5.13
N ILE A 186 2.48 -1.38 4.37
CA ILE A 186 2.25 -0.44 3.27
C ILE A 186 1.54 -1.11 2.09
N LYS A 187 1.98 -2.32 1.73
CA LYS A 187 1.46 -3.04 0.57
C LYS A 187 0.03 -3.54 0.76
N GLU A 188 -0.31 -3.99 1.95
CA GLU A 188 -1.57 -4.69 2.22
C GLU A 188 -2.66 -3.78 2.80
N SER A 189 -2.35 -2.50 3.06
CA SER A 189 -3.32 -1.58 3.65
C SER A 189 -3.77 -0.51 2.68
N ASP A 190 -5.06 -0.21 2.72
CA ASP A 190 -5.72 0.83 1.93
C ASP A 190 -5.93 2.12 2.74
N ALA A 191 -5.77 2.08 4.05
CA ALA A 191 -5.88 3.23 4.94
C ALA A 191 -4.98 3.05 6.16
N PHE A 192 -4.62 4.16 6.80
CA PHE A 192 -3.71 4.16 7.93
C PHE A 192 -4.24 5.05 9.05
N VAL A 193 -4.20 4.54 10.27
CA VAL A 193 -4.57 5.29 11.47
C VAL A 193 -3.41 5.23 12.47
N LEU A 194 -2.95 6.38 12.90
CA LEU A 194 -1.87 6.53 13.85
C LEU A 194 -2.41 7.20 15.12
N LEU A 195 -2.27 6.51 16.24
CA LEU A 195 -2.58 7.04 17.56
C LEU A 195 -1.30 7.47 18.29
N PRO A 196 -1.39 8.28 19.33
CA PRO A 196 -0.23 8.64 20.15
C PRO A 196 0.64 7.45 20.51
N GLY A 197 1.96 7.58 20.31
CA GLY A 197 2.88 6.47 20.52
C GLY A 197 4.35 6.88 20.61
N GLY A 198 5.21 5.90 20.71
CA GLY A 198 6.65 6.09 20.80
C GLY A 198 7.35 6.10 19.44
N TYR A 199 8.65 5.83 19.48
CA TYR A 199 9.51 5.82 18.29
C TYR A 199 9.02 4.86 17.20
N GLY A 200 8.50 3.68 17.57
CA GLY A 200 7.99 2.73 16.55
C GLY A 200 6.76 3.26 15.80
N THR A 201 5.87 3.98 16.49
CA THR A 201 4.72 4.63 15.85
C THR A 201 5.16 5.76 14.91
N LEU A 202 6.11 6.60 15.34
CA LEU A 202 6.63 7.69 14.53
C LEU A 202 7.49 7.18 13.35
N ASP A 203 8.20 6.08 13.52
CA ASP A 203 8.96 5.41 12.46
C ASP A 203 8.04 4.94 11.32
N GLU A 204 6.89 4.33 11.64
CA GLU A 204 5.87 3.98 10.64
C GLU A 204 5.21 5.24 10.03
N ALA A 205 4.96 6.27 10.85
CA ALA A 205 4.37 7.52 10.36
C ALA A 205 5.26 8.22 9.32
N PHE A 206 6.54 8.43 9.63
CA PHE A 206 7.46 9.11 8.71
C PHE A 206 7.77 8.29 7.46
N GLU A 207 7.88 6.97 7.57
CA GLU A 207 8.03 6.12 6.39
C GLU A 207 6.81 6.23 5.47
N LEU A 208 5.60 6.07 6.03
CA LEU A 208 4.35 6.18 5.27
C LEU A 208 4.24 7.53 4.56
N LEU A 209 4.42 8.64 5.29
CA LEU A 209 4.35 9.99 4.71
C LEU A 209 5.40 10.18 3.62
N THR A 210 6.62 9.70 3.81
CA THR A 210 7.68 9.73 2.79
C THR A 210 7.29 8.95 1.53
N LEU A 211 6.69 7.76 1.69
CA LEU A 211 6.28 6.92 0.57
C LEU A 211 5.10 7.55 -0.21
N LEU A 212 4.16 8.18 0.49
CA LEU A 212 3.05 8.91 -0.14
C LEU A 212 3.55 10.16 -0.86
N GLN A 213 4.38 10.98 -0.21
CA GLN A 213 4.97 12.20 -0.75
C GLN A 213 5.80 11.93 -2.01
N THR A 214 6.51 10.81 -2.06
CA THR A 214 7.38 10.44 -3.18
C THR A 214 6.70 9.52 -4.21
N GLY A 215 5.44 9.14 -4.00
CA GLY A 215 4.67 8.26 -4.88
C GLY A 215 5.19 6.84 -4.93
N LYS A 216 5.83 6.38 -3.88
CA LYS A 216 6.26 4.98 -3.71
C LYS A 216 5.16 4.11 -3.12
N ALA A 217 4.17 4.73 -2.45
CA ALA A 217 2.91 4.10 -2.08
C ALA A 217 1.76 4.68 -2.92
N GLN A 218 0.67 3.91 -3.02
CA GLN A 218 -0.58 4.39 -3.62
C GLN A 218 -1.20 5.47 -2.71
N PRO A 219 -1.86 6.51 -3.26
CA PRO A 219 -2.62 7.45 -2.45
C PRO A 219 -3.63 6.73 -1.56
N ALA A 220 -3.58 7.02 -0.27
CA ALA A 220 -4.43 6.43 0.74
C ALA A 220 -4.76 7.45 1.84
N PRO A 221 -5.87 7.33 2.56
CA PRO A 221 -6.17 8.17 3.70
C PRO A 221 -5.26 7.83 4.88
N VAL A 222 -4.69 8.87 5.50
CA VAL A 222 -3.90 8.78 6.72
C VAL A 222 -4.58 9.61 7.80
N VAL A 223 -4.95 8.97 8.89
CA VAL A 223 -5.59 9.61 10.03
C VAL A 223 -4.63 9.66 11.20
N LEU A 224 -4.40 10.84 11.73
CA LEU A 224 -3.75 11.07 13.01
C LEU A 224 -4.83 11.23 14.07
N LEU A 225 -5.13 10.16 14.80
CA LEU A 225 -6.25 10.10 15.74
C LEU A 225 -5.76 10.33 17.17
N ASP A 226 -6.36 11.29 17.87
CA ASP A 226 -6.17 11.51 19.29
C ASP A 226 -7.51 11.35 20.02
N VAL A 227 -7.50 11.45 21.34
CA VAL A 227 -8.72 11.58 22.13
C VAL A 227 -9.20 13.04 22.15
N PRO A 228 -10.49 13.32 22.42
CA PRO A 228 -10.99 14.68 22.57
C PRO A 228 -10.16 15.48 23.59
N GLY A 229 -9.59 16.60 23.14
CA GLY A 229 -8.69 17.44 23.94
C GLY A 229 -7.25 16.91 24.04
N GLY A 230 -6.90 15.85 23.34
CA GLY A 230 -5.52 15.37 23.21
C GLY A 230 -4.68 16.36 22.39
N THR A 231 -3.40 16.48 22.74
CA THR A 231 -2.49 17.47 22.17
C THR A 231 -1.28 16.84 21.47
N TYR A 232 -1.23 15.52 21.40
CA TYR A 232 -0.06 14.82 20.83
C TYR A 232 0.15 15.20 19.35
N TRP A 233 -0.88 15.11 18.54
CA TRP A 233 -0.79 15.44 17.11
C TRP A 233 -0.75 16.95 16.85
N GLU A 234 -1.29 17.77 17.75
CA GLU A 234 -1.13 19.23 17.70
C GLU A 234 0.35 19.62 17.88
N HIS A 235 1.02 19.06 18.90
CA HIS A 235 2.44 19.32 19.13
C HIS A 235 3.32 18.76 18.00
N TRP A 236 2.97 17.60 17.46
CA TRP A 236 3.66 17.04 16.32
C TRP A 236 3.48 17.93 15.06
N GLY A 237 2.27 18.41 14.80
CA GLY A 237 1.99 19.37 13.71
C GLY A 237 2.80 20.64 13.86
N ALA A 238 2.83 21.25 15.04
CA ALA A 238 3.65 22.42 15.32
C ALA A 238 5.16 22.18 15.12
N PHE A 239 5.64 20.96 15.37
CA PHE A 239 7.00 20.57 15.03
C PHE A 239 7.21 20.52 13.51
N VAL A 240 6.27 19.89 12.77
CA VAL A 240 6.35 19.79 11.31
C VAL A 240 6.36 21.19 10.69
N ASP A 241 5.45 22.06 11.09
CA ASP A 241 5.33 23.43 10.56
C ASP A 241 6.64 24.22 10.76
N ARG A 242 7.17 24.20 11.98
CA ARG A 242 8.31 25.02 12.35
C ARG A 242 9.65 24.45 11.88
N GLU A 243 9.84 23.14 11.99
CA GLU A 243 11.14 22.51 11.78
C GLU A 243 11.27 21.84 10.40
N LEU A 244 10.16 21.56 9.72
CA LEU A 244 10.20 20.91 8.40
C LEU A 244 9.65 21.80 7.28
N GLU A 245 8.48 22.42 7.45
CA GLU A 245 7.88 23.26 6.39
C GLU A 245 8.58 24.60 6.27
N LEU A 246 8.72 25.35 7.38
CA LEU A 246 9.33 26.69 7.35
C LEU A 246 10.76 26.69 6.76
N PRO A 247 11.64 25.70 7.01
CA PRO A 247 12.92 25.58 6.33
C PRO A 247 12.83 25.05 4.88
N GLY A 248 11.66 24.56 4.44
CA GLY A 248 11.44 24.03 3.10
C GLY A 248 11.86 22.56 2.92
N TYR A 249 11.86 21.77 3.99
CA TYR A 249 12.12 20.31 3.90
C TYR A 249 10.89 19.53 3.47
N VAL A 250 9.69 20.06 3.70
CA VAL A 250 8.42 19.59 3.18
C VAL A 250 7.65 20.76 2.57
N SER A 251 6.72 20.46 1.66
CA SER A 251 5.86 21.47 1.03
C SER A 251 4.60 21.73 1.87
N PRO A 252 4.01 22.93 1.80
CA PRO A 252 2.72 23.21 2.47
C PRO A 252 1.62 22.22 2.07
N GLU A 253 1.61 21.75 0.82
CA GLU A 253 0.65 20.79 0.31
C GLU A 253 0.78 19.40 0.96
N ASP A 254 1.92 19.09 1.59
CA ASP A 254 2.15 17.78 2.22
C ASP A 254 1.25 17.57 3.46
N HIS A 255 0.72 18.63 4.05
CA HIS A 255 -0.29 18.54 5.10
C HIS A 255 -1.57 17.84 4.64
N HIS A 256 -1.90 17.90 3.35
CA HIS A 256 -3.06 17.21 2.77
C HIS A 256 -2.90 15.68 2.67
N LEU A 257 -1.69 15.15 2.90
CA LEU A 257 -1.46 13.70 2.94
C LEU A 257 -2.11 13.04 4.16
N MET A 258 -2.44 13.80 5.20
CA MET A 258 -2.97 13.30 6.46
C MET A 258 -4.10 14.19 6.98
N ARG A 259 -4.91 13.63 7.88
CA ARG A 259 -5.97 14.34 8.60
C ARG A 259 -5.84 14.11 10.10
N VAL A 260 -5.80 15.17 10.87
CA VAL A 260 -5.89 15.11 12.34
C VAL A 260 -7.35 15.11 12.74
N THR A 261 -7.75 14.24 13.66
CA THR A 261 -9.08 14.21 14.27
C THR A 261 -9.02 13.63 15.68
N ASP A 262 -9.98 13.97 16.50
CA ASP A 262 -10.11 13.47 17.88
C ASP A 262 -11.38 12.61 18.09
N THR A 263 -12.03 12.23 17.00
CA THR A 263 -13.25 11.41 17.03
C THR A 263 -13.17 10.21 16.10
N VAL A 264 -13.84 9.13 16.49
CA VAL A 264 -14.00 7.93 15.66
C VAL A 264 -14.76 8.26 14.37
N ASP A 265 -15.82 9.06 14.46
CA ASP A 265 -16.61 9.47 13.28
C ASP A 265 -15.74 10.23 12.28
N GLY A 266 -14.88 11.15 12.75
CA GLY A 266 -13.95 11.88 11.89
C GLY A 266 -12.94 10.96 11.20
N ALA A 267 -12.45 9.94 11.89
CA ALA A 267 -11.56 8.93 11.32
C ALA A 267 -12.29 8.06 10.27
N VAL A 268 -13.50 7.61 10.58
CA VAL A 268 -14.36 6.84 9.67
C VAL A 268 -14.69 7.66 8.42
N ASP A 269 -15.06 8.93 8.57
CA ASP A 269 -15.35 9.83 7.46
C ASP A 269 -14.13 10.03 6.55
N GLU A 270 -12.93 10.13 7.12
CA GLU A 270 -11.71 10.24 6.32
C GLU A 270 -11.44 8.96 5.54
N ILE A 271 -11.47 7.80 6.19
CA ILE A 271 -11.17 6.50 5.60
C ILE A 271 -12.14 6.17 4.46
N PHE A 272 -13.43 6.19 4.73
CA PHE A 272 -14.44 5.77 3.75
C PHE A 272 -14.76 6.87 2.73
N GLY A 273 -14.71 8.13 3.15
CA GLY A 273 -14.90 9.27 2.26
C GLY A 273 -13.82 9.38 1.18
N PHE A 274 -12.58 8.94 1.47
CA PHE A 274 -11.52 8.90 0.47
C PHE A 274 -11.87 8.00 -0.73
N TYR A 275 -12.59 6.92 -0.49
CA TYR A 275 -12.99 5.95 -1.51
C TYR A 275 -14.45 6.12 -1.97
N SER A 276 -15.10 7.25 -1.66
CA SER A 276 -16.49 7.48 -2.03
C SER A 276 -16.70 7.53 -3.55
N ASN A 277 -15.75 8.09 -4.29
CA ASN A 277 -15.72 8.11 -5.75
C ASN A 277 -14.41 7.53 -6.31
N TYR A 278 -13.24 7.95 -5.79
CA TYR A 278 -11.94 7.39 -6.18
C TYR A 278 -11.87 5.90 -5.81
N HIS A 279 -11.37 5.08 -6.72
CA HIS A 279 -11.17 3.65 -6.49
C HIS A 279 -9.69 3.28 -6.41
N SER A 280 -8.92 3.61 -7.44
CA SER A 280 -7.51 3.22 -7.58
C SER A 280 -6.84 4.01 -8.70
N GLN A 281 -5.54 3.82 -8.86
CA GLN A 281 -4.80 4.40 -9.98
C GLN A 281 -3.83 3.40 -10.60
N ARG A 282 -3.46 3.65 -11.86
CA ARG A 282 -2.45 2.89 -12.59
C ARG A 282 -1.69 3.78 -13.55
N PHE A 283 -0.40 3.51 -13.72
CA PHE A 283 0.36 4.08 -14.83
C PHE A 283 0.29 3.15 -16.05
N VAL A 284 -0.16 3.70 -17.19
CA VAL A 284 -0.22 2.98 -18.47
C VAL A 284 0.49 3.84 -19.52
N GLU A 285 1.59 3.35 -20.09
CA GLU A 285 2.38 4.04 -21.12
C GLU A 285 2.74 5.51 -20.79
N GLY A 286 2.96 5.77 -19.50
CA GLY A 286 3.30 7.08 -18.96
C GLY A 286 2.12 8.01 -18.67
N TRP A 287 0.89 7.56 -18.88
CA TRP A 287 -0.32 8.21 -18.38
C TRP A 287 -0.62 7.74 -16.97
N LEU A 288 -1.00 8.65 -16.10
CA LEU A 288 -1.66 8.30 -14.84
C LEU A 288 -3.16 8.16 -15.12
N VAL A 289 -3.69 6.97 -14.88
CA VAL A 289 -5.11 6.65 -15.02
C VAL A 289 -5.70 6.55 -13.63
N LEU A 290 -6.64 7.42 -13.30
CA LEU A 290 -7.43 7.38 -12.07
C LEU A 290 -8.75 6.67 -12.37
N ARG A 291 -9.06 5.63 -11.61
CA ARG A 291 -10.32 4.88 -11.69
C ARG A 291 -11.26 5.37 -10.61
N MET A 292 -12.52 5.55 -10.95
CA MET A 292 -13.53 6.10 -10.07
C MET A 292 -14.92 5.56 -10.38
N GLN A 293 -15.86 5.76 -9.47
CA GLN A 293 -17.25 5.33 -9.70
C GLN A 293 -17.92 6.18 -10.79
N GLN A 294 -17.68 7.50 -10.79
CA GLN A 294 -18.26 8.44 -11.72
C GLN A 294 -17.26 9.53 -12.12
N THR A 295 -17.17 9.83 -13.42
CA THR A 295 -16.40 10.98 -13.89
C THR A 295 -17.15 12.29 -13.66
N PRO A 296 -16.44 13.42 -13.43
CA PRO A 296 -17.04 14.74 -13.52
C PRO A 296 -17.63 14.99 -14.92
N ASP A 297 -18.59 15.90 -14.99
CA ASP A 297 -19.06 16.42 -16.26
C ASP A 297 -18.02 17.31 -16.96
N ALA A 298 -18.34 17.80 -18.16
CA ALA A 298 -17.39 18.61 -18.94
C ALA A 298 -16.94 19.88 -18.21
N ALA A 299 -17.82 20.51 -17.41
CA ALA A 299 -17.47 21.69 -16.62
C ALA A 299 -16.53 21.32 -15.45
N GLY A 300 -16.78 20.18 -14.81
CA GLY A 300 -15.91 19.64 -13.76
C GLY A 300 -14.53 19.26 -14.29
N VAL A 301 -14.44 18.65 -15.45
CA VAL A 301 -13.15 18.35 -16.11
C VAL A 301 -12.39 19.64 -16.44
N ALA A 302 -13.09 20.69 -16.94
CA ALA A 302 -12.47 21.98 -17.21
C ALA A 302 -11.92 22.62 -15.93
N ALA A 303 -12.70 22.58 -14.84
CA ALA A 303 -12.26 23.09 -13.54
C ALA A 303 -11.03 22.33 -12.99
N LEU A 304 -10.98 21.00 -13.13
CA LEU A 304 -9.80 20.21 -12.75
C LEU A 304 -8.56 20.58 -13.57
N ASN A 305 -8.72 20.83 -14.87
CA ASN A 305 -7.60 21.28 -15.73
C ASN A 305 -7.08 22.67 -15.35
N GLU A 306 -7.92 23.56 -14.85
CA GLU A 306 -7.52 24.88 -14.34
C GLU A 306 -6.83 24.77 -12.98
N GLU A 307 -7.46 24.06 -12.04
CA GLU A 307 -7.03 23.95 -10.63
C GLU A 307 -5.73 23.15 -10.45
N PHE A 308 -5.56 22.08 -11.25
CA PHE A 308 -4.43 21.15 -11.15
C PHE A 308 -3.47 21.18 -12.36
N ALA A 309 -3.44 22.30 -13.08
CA ALA A 309 -2.52 22.48 -14.22
C ALA A 309 -1.05 22.29 -13.84
N ASP A 310 -0.70 22.58 -12.59
CA ASP A 310 0.64 22.49 -12.02
C ASP A 310 1.21 21.07 -11.97
N ILE A 311 0.34 20.04 -11.88
CA ILE A 311 0.75 18.63 -11.86
C ILE A 311 0.59 17.90 -13.21
N VAL A 312 0.13 18.61 -14.24
CA VAL A 312 -0.01 18.08 -15.60
C VAL A 312 1.23 18.43 -16.42
N ALA A 313 2.10 17.45 -16.66
CA ALA A 313 3.35 17.67 -17.37
C ALA A 313 3.16 18.08 -18.84
N ARG A 314 2.09 17.56 -19.48
CA ARG A 314 1.68 17.87 -20.85
C ARG A 314 0.27 17.32 -21.11
N ASP A 315 -0.33 17.76 -22.20
CA ASP A 315 -1.71 17.45 -22.59
C ASP A 315 -2.72 17.99 -21.55
N ALA A 316 -3.87 17.39 -21.39
CA ALA A 316 -4.90 17.81 -20.45
C ALA A 316 -5.39 16.58 -19.64
N ILE A 317 -6.13 16.86 -18.57
CA ILE A 317 -6.92 15.83 -17.88
C ILE A 317 -8.12 15.51 -18.74
N GLU A 318 -8.30 14.23 -19.09
CA GLU A 318 -9.33 13.77 -20.00
C GLU A 318 -10.09 12.56 -19.43
N VAL A 319 -11.37 12.45 -19.79
CA VAL A 319 -12.16 11.23 -19.58
C VAL A 319 -11.78 10.23 -20.66
N ILE A 320 -11.44 9.01 -20.28
CA ILE A 320 -11.07 7.94 -21.21
C ILE A 320 -11.83 6.64 -20.95
N ASP A 321 -11.90 5.78 -21.94
CA ASP A 321 -12.30 4.39 -21.77
C ASP A 321 -11.15 3.56 -21.16
N ALA A 322 -11.47 2.32 -20.75
CA ALA A 322 -10.44 1.39 -20.29
C ALA A 322 -9.34 1.20 -21.34
N THR A 323 -8.10 1.33 -20.91
CA THR A 323 -6.95 1.18 -21.83
C THR A 323 -6.79 -0.27 -22.30
N PRO A 324 -6.16 -0.51 -23.47
CA PRO A 324 -5.93 -1.88 -23.96
C PRO A 324 -5.19 -2.78 -22.96
N ALA A 325 -4.29 -2.22 -22.16
CA ALA A 325 -3.56 -2.94 -21.11
C ALA A 325 -4.50 -3.35 -19.97
N GLU A 326 -5.39 -2.46 -19.54
CA GLU A 326 -6.37 -2.78 -18.50
C GLU A 326 -7.40 -3.81 -18.97
N VAL A 327 -7.82 -3.72 -20.24
CA VAL A 327 -8.72 -4.73 -20.83
C VAL A 327 -8.04 -6.09 -20.93
N ALA A 328 -6.75 -6.14 -21.26
CA ALA A 328 -6.00 -7.39 -21.32
C ALA A 328 -5.82 -8.07 -19.95
N ASP A 329 -5.71 -7.24 -18.89
CA ASP A 329 -5.52 -7.70 -17.51
C ASP A 329 -6.87 -7.91 -16.77
N ASP A 330 -8.02 -7.60 -17.39
CA ASP A 330 -9.35 -7.55 -16.76
C ASP A 330 -9.37 -6.67 -15.48
N ASP A 331 -8.68 -5.52 -15.57
CA ASP A 331 -8.36 -4.66 -14.44
C ASP A 331 -9.40 -3.54 -14.28
N HIS A 332 -10.49 -3.85 -13.58
CA HIS A 332 -11.60 -2.93 -13.27
C HIS A 332 -12.15 -2.19 -14.49
N VAL A 333 -12.37 -2.90 -15.59
CA VAL A 333 -12.80 -2.34 -16.88
C VAL A 333 -14.15 -1.61 -16.83
N GLU A 334 -14.96 -1.90 -15.83
CA GLU A 334 -16.29 -1.33 -15.58
C GLU A 334 -16.24 0.08 -14.98
N LEU A 335 -15.11 0.47 -14.37
CA LEU A 335 -14.99 1.76 -13.69
C LEU A 335 -14.80 2.92 -14.68
N ALA A 336 -15.30 4.10 -14.32
CA ALA A 336 -15.03 5.35 -15.01
C ALA A 336 -13.56 5.80 -14.82
N ARG A 337 -13.02 6.57 -15.79
CA ARG A 337 -11.60 6.94 -15.79
C ARG A 337 -11.36 8.39 -16.15
N LEU A 338 -10.39 8.99 -15.42
CA LEU A 338 -9.65 10.17 -15.87
C LEU A 338 -8.19 9.79 -16.14
N ALA A 339 -7.59 10.39 -17.14
CA ALA A 339 -6.18 10.18 -17.43
C ALA A 339 -5.48 11.48 -17.80
N PHE A 340 -4.21 11.60 -17.41
CA PHE A 340 -3.34 12.72 -17.75
C PHE A 340 -1.86 12.35 -17.63
N ARG A 341 -0.98 13.18 -18.21
CA ARG A 341 0.45 13.03 -18.04
C ARG A 341 0.89 13.70 -16.74
N PHE A 342 0.94 12.90 -15.68
CA PHE A 342 1.34 13.37 -14.36
C PHE A 342 2.84 13.69 -14.30
N ASP A 343 3.22 14.78 -13.63
CA ASP A 343 4.60 15.25 -13.49
C ASP A 343 5.48 14.36 -12.61
N ARG A 344 4.86 13.49 -11.80
CA ARG A 344 5.46 12.56 -10.84
C ARG A 344 6.13 13.23 -9.63
N HIS A 345 5.84 14.49 -9.39
CA HIS A 345 6.35 15.25 -8.24
C HIS A 345 5.22 15.73 -7.33
N GLY A 346 4.11 16.17 -7.89
CA GLY A 346 2.98 16.75 -7.17
C GLY A 346 2.05 15.73 -6.50
N TRP A 347 2.55 14.77 -5.72
CA TRP A 347 1.73 13.71 -5.11
C TRP A 347 0.75 14.24 -4.09
N SER A 348 1.13 15.25 -3.33
CA SER A 348 0.24 15.91 -2.37
C SER A 348 -0.87 16.70 -3.09
N ARG A 349 -0.55 17.34 -4.21
CA ARG A 349 -1.54 17.95 -5.11
C ARG A 349 -2.46 16.91 -5.74
N LEU A 350 -1.94 15.74 -6.10
CA LEU A 350 -2.77 14.61 -6.56
C LEU A 350 -3.73 14.15 -5.47
N ARG A 351 -3.31 14.11 -4.21
CA ARG A 351 -4.18 13.83 -3.07
C ARG A 351 -5.31 14.85 -2.97
N MET A 352 -5.02 16.15 -3.13
CA MET A 352 -6.03 17.21 -3.16
C MET A 352 -7.02 17.01 -4.31
N MET A 353 -6.54 16.65 -5.51
CA MET A 353 -7.40 16.33 -6.66
C MET A 353 -8.32 15.14 -6.36
N ILE A 354 -7.83 14.08 -5.71
CA ILE A 354 -8.66 12.95 -5.29
C ILE A 354 -9.73 13.41 -4.29
N ASN A 355 -9.39 14.25 -3.32
CA ASN A 355 -10.38 14.83 -2.39
C ASN A 355 -11.45 15.63 -3.15
N ARG A 356 -11.05 16.45 -4.12
CA ARG A 356 -11.96 17.22 -4.98
C ARG A 356 -12.90 16.31 -5.78
N LEU A 357 -12.39 15.21 -6.35
CA LEU A 357 -13.16 14.19 -7.07
C LEU A 357 -14.14 13.43 -6.18
N ASN A 358 -13.84 13.30 -4.89
CA ASN A 358 -14.70 12.71 -3.87
C ASN A 358 -15.75 13.70 -3.33
N GLY A 359 -15.79 14.94 -3.83
CA GLY A 359 -16.69 15.99 -3.34
C GLY A 359 -16.34 16.52 -1.94
N ARG A 360 -15.08 16.34 -1.51
CA ARG A 360 -14.57 16.83 -0.21
C ARG A 360 -13.96 18.21 -0.42
N SER A 361 -14.39 19.17 0.39
CA SER A 361 -13.74 20.49 0.44
C SER A 361 -12.35 20.37 1.05
N GLU A 362 -11.43 21.22 0.61
CA GLU A 362 -10.14 21.42 1.27
C GLU A 362 -10.40 21.80 2.76
N GLN A 363 -9.85 21.07 3.68
CA GLN A 363 -9.84 21.37 5.11
C GLN A 363 -8.42 21.60 5.57
#